data_3094e2523032ac45a6e2dc794d179115
#
_entry.id   3094e2523032ac45a6e2dc794d179115
#
_cell.length_a   1.000
_cell.length_b   1.000
_cell.length_c   1.000
_cell.angle_alpha   90.00
_cell.angle_beta   90.00
_cell.angle_gamma   90.00
#
_symmetry.space_group_name_H-M   'P 1'
#
loop_
_entity.id
_entity.type
_entity.pdbx_description
1 polymer ?
#
loop_
_entity_poly.entity_id
_entity_poly.type
_entity_poly.pdbx_seq_one_letter_code
_entity_poly.pdbx_strand_id
1 'polypeptide(L)' 'MTNTDLLRKKIEDSGMTVVAIAKKAGIKRETLYNKMSGRSEFTASEMVALSRVLRLTMEERDAIFFAQMVE' A
#
# COMPACT_ATOMS: atom_id res chain seq x y z
N MET A 1 -5.21 2.20 10.92
CA MET A 1 -4.86 3.30 9.99
C MET A 1 -3.56 2.99 9.28
N THR A 2 -3.53 3.23 7.99
CA THR A 2 -2.35 2.94 7.19
C THR A 2 -1.24 3.96 7.44
N ASN A 3 -0.02 3.48 7.56
CA ASN A 3 1.15 4.37 7.58
C ASN A 3 1.47 4.76 6.14
N THR A 4 0.90 5.87 5.70
CA THR A 4 1.00 6.29 4.31
C THR A 4 2.42 6.73 3.93
N ASP A 5 3.17 7.26 4.88
CA ASP A 5 4.55 7.67 4.62
C ASP A 5 5.42 6.44 4.29
N LEU A 6 5.27 5.39 5.08
CA LEU A 6 6.02 4.16 4.84
C LEU A 6 5.58 3.49 3.54
N LEU A 7 4.29 3.51 3.23
CA LEU A 7 3.78 2.99 1.97
C LEU A 7 4.38 3.73 0.79
N ARG A 8 4.42 5.07 0.85
CA ARG A 8 5.00 5.88 -0.21
C ARG A 8 6.48 5.55 -0.41
N LYS A 9 7.19 5.36 0.69
CA LYS A 9 8.61 5.01 0.62
C LYS A 9 8.81 3.65 -0.07
N LYS A 10 7.97 2.68 0.25
CA LYS A 10 8.05 1.36 -0.39
C LYS A 10 7.73 1.43 -1.87
N ILE A 11 6.78 2.26 -2.25
CA ILE A 11 6.44 2.47 -3.66
C ILE A 11 7.63 3.11 -4.38
N GLU A 12 8.24 4.13 -3.78
CA GLU A 12 9.41 4.78 -4.33
C GLU A 12 10.57 3.80 -4.50
N ASP A 13 10.84 3.03 -3.46
CA ASP A 13 11.94 2.05 -3.47
C ASP A 13 11.73 0.94 -4.49
N SER A 14 10.49 0.67 -4.86
CA SER A 14 10.17 -0.38 -5.83
C SER A 14 10.63 -0.04 -7.25
N GLY A 15 10.82 1.24 -7.52
CA GLY A 15 11.15 1.70 -8.87
C GLY A 15 9.96 1.69 -9.83
N MET A 16 8.78 1.28 -9.36
CA MET A 16 7.57 1.27 -10.19
C MET A 16 6.78 2.55 -9.96
N THR A 17 6.05 2.96 -11.00
CA THR A 17 5.12 4.08 -10.86
C THR A 17 3.86 3.64 -10.13
N VAL A 18 3.13 4.60 -9.56
CA VAL A 18 1.84 4.32 -8.93
C VAL A 18 0.87 3.73 -9.95
N VAL A 19 0.90 4.21 -11.18
CA VAL A 19 0.05 3.68 -12.25
C VAL A 19 0.35 2.20 -12.51
N ALA A 20 1.62 1.83 -12.57
CA ALA A 20 2.01 0.44 -12.80
C ALA A 20 1.60 -0.45 -11.62
N ILE A 21 1.78 0.04 -10.40
CA ILE A 21 1.40 -0.69 -9.19
C ILE A 21 -0.11 -0.90 -9.15
N ALA A 22 -0.88 0.15 -9.43
CA ALA A 22 -2.35 0.07 -9.45
C ALA A 22 -2.81 -0.97 -10.45
N LYS A 23 -2.23 -0.96 -11.65
CA LYS A 23 -2.58 -1.91 -12.68
C LYS A 23 -2.28 -3.35 -12.24
N LYS A 24 -1.12 -3.58 -11.68
CA LYS A 24 -0.72 -4.92 -11.21
C LYS A 24 -1.56 -5.40 -10.05
N ALA A 25 -1.97 -4.48 -9.18
CA ALA A 25 -2.78 -4.82 -8.01
C ALA A 25 -4.28 -4.91 -8.31
N GLY A 26 -4.69 -4.51 -9.51
CA GLY A 26 -6.11 -4.51 -9.86
C GLY A 26 -6.90 -3.42 -9.14
N ILE A 27 -6.25 -2.32 -8.82
CA ILE A 27 -6.87 -1.18 -8.13
C ILE A 27 -6.89 -0.02 -9.12
N LYS A 28 -8.00 0.72 -9.12
CA LYS A 28 -8.08 1.93 -9.95
C LYS A 28 -7.05 2.95 -9.45
N ARG A 29 -6.39 3.63 -10.38
CA ARG A 29 -5.35 4.61 -10.04
C ARG A 29 -5.86 5.67 -9.06
N GLU A 30 -7.04 6.22 -9.33
CA GLU A 30 -7.64 7.23 -8.46
C GLU A 30 -7.91 6.70 -7.06
N THR A 31 -8.39 5.47 -6.98
CA THR A 31 -8.62 4.80 -5.70
C THR A 31 -7.31 4.66 -4.92
N LEU A 32 -6.26 4.23 -5.61
CA LEU A 32 -4.96 4.06 -4.95
C LEU A 32 -4.43 5.41 -4.44
N TYR A 33 -4.51 6.46 -5.25
CA TYR A 33 -4.08 7.79 -4.81
C TYR A 33 -4.86 8.27 -3.60
N ASN A 34 -6.18 8.09 -3.60
CA ASN A 34 -7.01 8.50 -2.46
C ASN A 34 -6.61 7.78 -1.19
N LYS A 35 -6.36 6.49 -1.29
CA LYS A 35 -5.99 5.69 -0.11
C LYS A 35 -4.56 5.98 0.35
N MET A 36 -3.66 6.25 -0.60
CA MET A 36 -2.30 6.69 -0.27
C MET A 36 -2.28 8.04 0.44
N SER A 37 -3.26 8.88 0.20
CA SER A 37 -3.36 10.19 0.86
C SER A 37 -4.04 10.13 2.23
N GLY A 38 -4.53 8.96 2.62
CA GLY A 38 -5.20 8.77 3.90
C GLY A 38 -6.69 9.14 3.89
N ARG A 39 -7.25 9.47 2.73
CA ARG A 39 -8.67 9.83 2.63
C ARG A 39 -9.60 8.66 2.90
N SER A 40 -9.19 7.47 2.54
CA SER A 40 -9.94 6.26 2.84
C SER A 40 -8.97 5.13 3.13
N GLU A 41 -9.45 4.10 3.82
CA GLU A 41 -8.62 2.99 4.23
C GLU A 41 -8.59 1.91 3.15
N PHE A 42 -7.50 1.15 3.13
CA PHE A 42 -7.38 0.00 2.24
C PHE A 42 -8.27 -1.13 2.71
N THR A 43 -8.86 -1.85 1.77
CA THR A 43 -9.56 -3.09 2.07
C THR A 43 -8.55 -4.21 2.27
N ALA A 44 -8.99 -5.31 2.87
CA ALA A 44 -8.12 -6.48 3.07
C ALA A 44 -7.58 -6.99 1.73
N SER A 45 -8.45 -7.06 0.71
CA SER A 45 -8.04 -7.52 -0.63
C SER A 45 -6.96 -6.63 -1.23
N GLU A 46 -7.10 -5.32 -1.04
CA GLU A 46 -6.11 -4.36 -1.54
C GLU A 46 -4.79 -4.49 -0.81
N MET A 47 -4.83 -4.71 0.51
CA MET A 47 -3.62 -4.92 1.31
C MET A 47 -2.85 -6.14 0.80
N VAL A 48 -3.56 -7.24 0.55
CA VAL A 48 -2.95 -8.46 0.03
C VAL A 48 -2.34 -8.21 -1.34
N ALA A 49 -3.08 -7.55 -2.23
CA ALA A 49 -2.61 -7.28 -3.59
C ALA A 49 -1.37 -6.40 -3.59
N LEU A 50 -1.38 -5.32 -2.81
CA LEU A 50 -0.25 -4.41 -2.72
C LEU A 50 0.96 -5.07 -2.08
N SER A 51 0.74 -5.88 -1.05
CA SER A 51 1.82 -6.62 -0.39
C SER A 51 2.53 -7.55 -1.39
N ARG A 52 1.75 -8.17 -2.26
CA ARG A 52 2.29 -9.06 -3.29
C ARG A 52 3.05 -8.30 -4.37
N VAL A 53 2.47 -7.20 -4.87
CA VAL A 53 3.08 -6.39 -5.92
C VAL A 53 4.38 -5.75 -5.45
N LEU A 54 4.39 -5.25 -4.22
CA LEU A 54 5.54 -4.59 -3.64
C LEU A 54 6.51 -5.56 -2.95
N ARG A 55 6.16 -6.83 -2.92
CA ARG A 55 6.98 -7.90 -2.29
C ARG A 55 7.31 -7.57 -0.83
N LEU A 56 6.31 -7.14 -0.10
CA LEU A 56 6.49 -6.80 1.30
C LEU A 56 6.70 -8.04 2.14
N THR A 57 7.60 -7.95 3.12
CA THR A 57 7.68 -8.97 4.16
C THR A 57 6.46 -8.83 5.05
N MET A 58 6.20 -9.85 5.85
CA MET A 58 5.11 -9.80 6.81
C MET A 58 5.26 -8.60 7.76
N GLU A 59 6.48 -8.34 8.20
CA GLU A 59 6.79 -7.22 9.08
C GLU A 59 6.51 -5.88 8.40
N GLU A 60 6.90 -5.75 7.14
CA GLU A 60 6.65 -4.53 6.37
C GLU A 60 5.16 -4.31 6.16
N ARG A 61 4.45 -5.37 5.81
CA ARG A 61 3.00 -5.31 5.62
C ARG A 61 2.32 -4.83 6.90
N ASP A 62 2.70 -5.40 8.03
CA ASP A 62 2.08 -5.05 9.31
C ASP A 62 2.43 -3.61 9.70
N ALA A 63 3.66 -3.18 9.47
CA ALA A 63 4.08 -1.82 9.77
C ALA A 63 3.33 -0.79 8.92
N ILE A 64 2.99 -1.13 7.69
CA ILE A 64 2.28 -0.23 6.79
C ILE A 64 0.77 -0.21 7.10
N PHE A 65 0.15 -1.38 7.08
CA PHE A 65 -1.30 -1.48 7.09
C PHE A 65 -1.92 -1.62 8.47
N PHE A 66 -1.15 -2.09 9.43
CA PHE A 66 -1.64 -2.31 10.79
C PHE A 66 -0.84 -1.52 11.81
N ALA A 67 -0.41 -0.33 11.44
CA ALA A 67 0.47 0.51 12.24
C ALA A 67 -0.10 0.81 13.64
N GLN A 68 -1.42 0.93 13.75
CA GLN A 68 -2.07 1.20 15.04
C GLN A 68 -2.16 -0.02 15.94
N MET A 69 -1.99 -1.20 15.38
CA MET A 69 -2.14 -2.46 16.10
C MET A 69 -0.80 -3.01 16.58
N VAL A 70 0.28 -2.41 16.14
CA VAL A 70 1.64 -2.82 16.49
C VAL A 70 2.16 -1.89 17.57
N GLU A 71 2.42 -2.43 18.72
CA GLU A 71 2.98 -1.64 19.81
C GLU A 71 4.25 -2.25 20.32
#